data_73a3b9759d7aca8afe11f703290397e3
#
_entry.id   73a3b9759d7aca8afe11f703290397e3
#
_cell.length_a   1.000
_cell.length_b   1.000
_cell.length_c   1.000
_cell.angle_alpha   90.00
_cell.angle_beta   90.00
_cell.angle_gamma   90.00
#
_symmetry.space_group_name_H-M   'P 1'
#
loop_
_entity.id
_entity.type
_entity.pdbx_description
1 polymer ?
#
loop_
_entity_poly.entity_id
_entity_poly.type
_entity_poly.pdbx_seq_one_letter_code
_entity_poly.pdbx_strand_id
1 'polypeptide(L)'
;MNTTGFVWLLSHDEVNQYLAPGLGAAYGLNVQLRLLKEGLPDGDCRALVVDLDSVAAGRLALQRLVKQLSGRPHPYPVAAFGYNLEDDQIMDLRAAGIGVFQHCLCPEVFAWIAEQLSDASSEALV
;
A
#
# COMPACT_ATOMS: atom_id res chain seq x y z
N MET A 1 -10.87 -4.74 -19.98
CA MET A 1 -10.12 -3.56 -19.57
C MET A 1 -10.75 -2.95 -18.32
N ASN A 2 -10.11 -3.01 -17.22
CA ASN A 2 -10.67 -2.48 -15.99
C ASN A 2 -9.85 -1.28 -15.50
N THR A 3 -10.35 -0.09 -15.76
CA THR A 3 -9.71 1.14 -15.32
C THR A 3 -10.43 1.75 -14.13
N THR A 4 -11.43 1.07 -13.59
CA THR A 4 -12.29 1.60 -12.54
C THR A 4 -11.84 1.25 -11.14
N GLY A 5 -10.79 0.46 -11.00
CA GLY A 5 -10.26 0.12 -9.69
C GLY A 5 -9.64 1.32 -8.99
N PHE A 6 -9.74 1.35 -7.69
CA PHE A 6 -9.14 2.39 -6.86
C PHE A 6 -7.83 1.91 -6.27
N VAL A 7 -6.96 2.88 -5.97
CA VAL A 7 -5.85 2.64 -5.06
C VAL A 7 -6.37 2.89 -3.65
N TRP A 8 -6.36 1.88 -2.81
CA TRP A 8 -6.87 2.01 -1.44
C TRP A 8 -5.75 2.47 -0.52
N LEU A 9 -6.04 3.48 0.30
CA LEU A 9 -5.17 3.89 1.40
C LEU A 9 -5.75 3.39 2.71
N LEU A 10 -5.00 2.56 3.40
CA LEU A 10 -5.33 2.07 4.73
C LEU A 10 -4.55 2.92 5.73
N SER A 11 -5.19 3.91 6.31
CA SER A 11 -4.57 4.86 7.23
C SER A 11 -5.59 5.43 8.20
N HIS A 12 -5.19 5.62 9.45
CA HIS A 12 -5.98 6.31 10.47
C HIS A 12 -5.45 7.74 10.74
N ASP A 13 -4.43 8.16 10.00
CA ASP A 13 -3.84 9.49 10.15
C ASP A 13 -4.57 10.49 9.24
N GLU A 14 -5.16 11.52 9.84
CA GLU A 14 -5.96 12.50 9.10
C GLU A 14 -5.14 13.29 8.08
N VAL A 15 -3.89 13.58 8.37
CA VAL A 15 -3.01 14.31 7.45
C VAL A 15 -2.75 13.46 6.21
N ASN A 16 -2.42 12.18 6.41
CA ASN A 16 -2.20 11.26 5.29
C ASN A 16 -3.47 11.08 4.47
N GLN A 17 -4.63 10.96 5.13
CA GLN A 17 -5.92 10.86 4.45
C GLN A 17 -6.19 12.08 3.58
N TYR A 18 -5.82 13.26 4.07
CA TYR A 18 -6.01 14.51 3.34
C TYR A 18 -5.07 14.63 2.14
N LEU A 19 -3.81 14.24 2.32
CA LEU A 19 -2.77 14.41 1.29
C LEU A 19 -2.82 13.36 0.19
N ALA A 20 -3.23 12.15 0.51
CA ALA A 20 -3.12 11.00 -0.39
C ALA A 20 -3.83 11.18 -1.74
N PRO A 21 -5.08 11.70 -1.80
CA PRO A 21 -5.73 11.85 -3.10
C PRO A 21 -4.96 12.76 -4.06
N GLY A 22 -4.42 13.87 -3.56
CA GLY A 22 -3.64 14.80 -4.37
C GLY A 22 -2.31 14.21 -4.82
N LEU A 23 -1.62 13.52 -3.92
CA LEU A 23 -0.35 12.86 -4.25
C LEU A 23 -0.56 11.76 -5.30
N GLY A 24 -1.62 10.98 -5.14
CA GLY A 24 -1.93 9.92 -6.11
C GLY A 24 -2.35 10.48 -7.47
N ALA A 25 -3.15 11.56 -7.46
CA ALA A 25 -3.62 12.18 -8.71
C ALA A 25 -2.49 12.66 -9.58
N ALA A 26 -1.37 13.09 -8.99
CA ALA A 26 -0.17 13.50 -9.74
C ALA A 26 0.39 12.36 -10.61
N TYR A 27 0.07 11.12 -10.29
CA TYR A 27 0.49 9.93 -11.05
C TYR A 27 -0.69 9.25 -11.75
N GLY A 28 -1.81 9.92 -11.86
CA GLY A 28 -3.00 9.37 -12.53
C GLY A 28 -3.74 8.31 -11.72
N LEU A 29 -3.54 8.30 -10.40
CA LEU A 29 -4.15 7.31 -9.52
C LEU A 29 -5.35 7.88 -8.78
N ASN A 30 -6.42 7.11 -8.67
CA ASN A 30 -7.60 7.47 -7.92
C ASN A 30 -7.53 6.82 -6.54
N VAL A 31 -7.13 7.60 -5.54
CA VAL A 31 -6.90 7.09 -4.19
C VAL A 31 -8.17 7.26 -3.34
N GLN A 32 -8.60 6.18 -2.73
CA GLN A 32 -9.76 6.16 -1.84
C GLN A 32 -9.34 5.63 -0.48
N LEU A 33 -10.03 6.05 0.56
CA LEU A 33 -9.73 5.62 1.93
C LEU A 33 -10.43 4.29 2.24
N ARG A 34 -9.76 3.45 3.00
CA ARG A 34 -10.31 2.20 3.49
C ARG A 34 -10.00 2.06 4.98
N LEU A 35 -10.95 1.59 5.75
CA LEU A 35 -10.76 1.38 7.18
C LEU A 35 -10.22 -0.03 7.45
N LEU A 36 -9.36 -0.16 8.45
CA LEU A 36 -8.78 -1.47 8.80
C LEU A 36 -9.86 -2.50 9.16
N LYS A 37 -10.95 -2.07 9.77
CA LYS A 37 -12.07 -2.96 10.12
C LYS A 37 -12.73 -3.61 8.91
N GLU A 38 -12.56 -3.05 7.73
CA GLU A 38 -13.07 -3.62 6.49
C GLU A 38 -12.18 -4.73 5.97
N GLY A 39 -11.02 -4.94 6.57
CA GLY A 39 -10.04 -5.93 6.16
C GLY A 39 -9.25 -5.49 4.94
N LEU A 40 -8.36 -6.34 4.47
CA LEU A 40 -7.60 -6.09 3.26
C LEU A 40 -8.50 -6.24 2.04
N PRO A 41 -8.33 -5.40 1.01
CA PRO A 41 -9.16 -5.52 -0.19
C PRO A 41 -8.86 -6.83 -0.94
N ASP A 42 -9.87 -7.36 -1.60
CA ASP A 42 -9.76 -8.55 -2.43
C ASP A 42 -9.21 -8.18 -3.82
N GLY A 43 -9.68 -8.78 -4.87
CA GLY A 43 -9.18 -8.54 -6.22
C GLY A 43 -9.68 -7.29 -6.90
N ASP A 44 -10.58 -6.52 -6.29
CA ASP A 44 -11.30 -5.40 -6.88
C ASP A 44 -10.59 -4.09 -6.63
N CYS A 45 -9.26 -4.10 -6.48
CA CYS A 45 -8.50 -2.89 -6.26
C CYS A 45 -7.27 -2.88 -7.17
N ARG A 46 -6.83 -1.70 -7.58
CA ARG A 46 -5.65 -1.59 -8.43
C ARG A 46 -4.37 -1.70 -7.61
N ALA A 47 -4.38 -1.19 -6.39
CA ALA A 47 -3.23 -1.23 -5.49
C ALA A 47 -3.66 -0.90 -4.06
N LEU A 48 -2.80 -1.21 -3.12
CA LEU A 48 -3.02 -0.91 -1.71
C LEU A 48 -1.81 -0.18 -1.14
N VAL A 49 -2.05 0.90 -0.41
CA VAL A 49 -1.03 1.62 0.34
C VAL A 49 -1.39 1.53 1.82
N VAL A 50 -0.46 1.06 2.63
CA VAL A 50 -0.70 0.83 4.06
C VAL A 50 0.17 1.74 4.91
N ASP A 51 -0.45 2.54 5.75
CA ASP A 51 0.20 3.37 6.75
C ASP A 51 0.39 2.55 8.03
N LEU A 52 1.51 1.87 8.14
CA LEU A 52 1.76 0.93 9.23
C LEU A 52 1.74 1.59 10.60
N ASP A 53 2.28 2.81 10.70
CA ASP A 53 2.37 3.50 11.97
C ASP A 53 1.01 3.92 12.52
N SER A 54 0.07 4.27 11.66
CA SER A 54 -1.25 4.73 12.12
C SER A 54 -2.24 3.60 12.35
N VAL A 55 -2.19 2.53 11.54
CA VAL A 55 -3.17 1.45 11.64
C VAL A 55 -2.78 0.36 12.63
N ALA A 56 -1.51 0.31 13.01
CA ALA A 56 -1.01 -0.67 13.96
C ALA A 56 -0.61 0.01 15.26
N ALA A 57 -1.51 0.02 16.23
CA ALA A 57 -1.28 0.62 17.53
C ALA A 57 -0.48 -0.34 18.42
N GLY A 58 0.85 -0.18 18.41
CA GLY A 58 1.74 -0.95 19.24
C GLY A 58 2.43 -2.09 18.51
N ARG A 59 3.42 -2.66 19.19
CA ARG A 59 4.33 -3.63 18.60
C ARG A 59 3.65 -4.92 18.15
N LEU A 60 2.75 -5.45 18.96
CA LEU A 60 2.05 -6.68 18.61
C LEU A 60 1.10 -6.50 17.44
N ALA A 61 0.40 -5.37 17.40
CA ALA A 61 -0.48 -5.06 16.27
C ALA A 61 0.31 -4.93 14.98
N LEU A 62 1.49 -4.30 15.04
CA LEU A 62 2.37 -4.17 13.89
C LEU A 62 2.86 -5.54 13.42
N GLN A 63 3.29 -6.40 14.33
CA GLN A 63 3.72 -7.76 13.98
C GLN A 63 2.62 -8.54 13.29
N ARG A 64 1.38 -8.44 13.78
CA ARG A 64 0.23 -9.12 13.19
C ARG A 64 -0.08 -8.60 11.80
N LEU A 65 -0.03 -7.29 11.63
CA LEU A 65 -0.31 -6.68 10.32
C LEU A 65 0.76 -7.07 9.29
N VAL A 66 2.03 -7.05 9.68
CA VAL A 66 3.12 -7.46 8.81
C VAL A 66 2.94 -8.92 8.38
N LYS A 67 2.60 -9.80 9.31
CA LYS A 67 2.34 -11.21 8.99
C LYS A 67 1.14 -11.38 8.07
N GLN A 68 0.10 -10.61 8.27
CA GLN A 68 -1.09 -10.65 7.43
C GLN A 68 -0.77 -10.21 6.00
N LEU A 69 0.04 -9.16 5.85
CA LEU A 69 0.44 -8.66 4.55
C LEU A 69 1.41 -9.59 3.84
N SER A 70 2.40 -10.12 4.55
CA SER A 70 3.45 -10.96 3.95
C SER A 70 3.07 -12.43 3.84
N GLY A 71 2.03 -12.86 4.54
CA GLY A 71 1.65 -14.27 4.64
C GLY A 71 0.85 -14.80 3.46
N ARG A 72 0.48 -13.96 2.51
CA ARG A 72 -0.27 -14.38 1.32
C ARG A 72 0.10 -13.54 0.10
N PRO A 73 0.00 -14.08 -1.11
CA PRO A 73 0.18 -13.27 -2.30
C PRO A 73 -0.99 -12.30 -2.49
N HIS A 74 -0.71 -11.16 -3.10
CA HIS A 74 -1.73 -10.17 -3.42
C HIS A 74 -1.85 -10.04 -4.93
N PRO A 75 -3.06 -9.98 -5.48
CA PRO A 75 -3.26 -9.84 -6.94
C PRO A 75 -3.02 -8.42 -7.44
N TYR A 76 -2.60 -7.51 -6.56
CA TYR A 76 -2.34 -6.11 -6.86
C TYR A 76 -1.07 -5.66 -6.14
N PRO A 77 -0.42 -4.58 -6.59
CA PRO A 77 0.74 -4.04 -5.88
C PRO A 77 0.36 -3.53 -4.49
N VAL A 78 1.24 -3.77 -3.53
CA VAL A 78 1.08 -3.30 -2.16
C VAL A 78 2.31 -2.49 -1.78
N ALA A 79 2.11 -1.29 -1.27
CA ALA A 79 3.17 -0.46 -0.70
C ALA A 79 2.87 -0.24 0.78
N ALA A 80 3.87 -0.34 1.62
CA ALA A 80 3.74 -0.10 3.05
C ALA A 80 4.76 0.94 3.49
N PHE A 81 4.35 1.87 4.33
CA PHE A 81 5.26 2.89 4.84
C PHE A 81 5.13 3.05 6.34
N GLY A 82 6.21 3.45 6.98
CA GLY A 82 6.26 3.67 8.42
C GLY A 82 7.68 3.79 8.92
N TYR A 83 7.84 4.38 10.10
CA TYR A 83 9.15 4.60 10.72
C TYR A 83 9.58 3.47 11.65
N ASN A 84 8.63 2.71 12.17
CA ASN A 84 8.88 1.79 13.30
C ASN A 84 9.05 0.33 12.89
N LEU A 85 9.50 0.09 11.66
CA LEU A 85 9.71 -1.27 11.17
C LEU A 85 11.05 -1.82 11.63
N GLU A 86 11.05 -3.06 12.09
CA GLU A 86 12.28 -3.80 12.39
C GLU A 86 12.82 -4.44 11.10
N ASP A 87 14.11 -4.77 11.09
CA ASP A 87 14.77 -5.30 9.88
C ASP A 87 14.12 -6.58 9.38
N ASP A 88 13.73 -7.48 10.25
CA ASP A 88 13.08 -8.73 9.88
C ASP A 88 11.69 -8.49 9.26
N GLN A 89 10.97 -7.49 9.75
CA GLN A 89 9.67 -7.09 9.18
C GLN A 89 9.84 -6.55 7.77
N ILE A 90 10.86 -5.72 7.57
CA ILE A 90 11.18 -5.17 6.24
C ILE A 90 11.52 -6.30 5.28
N MET A 91 12.33 -7.24 5.72
CA MET A 91 12.71 -8.39 4.90
C MET A 91 11.52 -9.26 4.52
N ASP A 92 10.63 -9.52 5.47
CA ASP A 92 9.43 -10.32 5.22
C ASP A 92 8.51 -9.64 4.20
N LEU A 93 8.30 -8.33 4.35
CA LEU A 93 7.45 -7.58 3.43
C LEU A 93 8.06 -7.55 2.02
N ARG A 94 9.36 -7.30 1.91
CA ARG A 94 10.04 -7.27 0.61
C ARG A 94 10.05 -8.63 -0.06
N ALA A 95 10.23 -9.68 0.71
CA ALA A 95 10.19 -11.05 0.18
C ALA A 95 8.81 -11.39 -0.39
N ALA A 96 7.76 -10.76 0.12
CA ALA A 96 6.40 -10.92 -0.41
C ALA A 96 6.10 -10.01 -1.60
N GLY A 97 7.08 -9.25 -2.08
CA GLY A 97 6.90 -8.33 -3.21
C GLY A 97 6.29 -6.98 -2.84
N ILE A 98 6.23 -6.66 -1.56
CA ILE A 98 5.65 -5.41 -1.08
C ILE A 98 6.71 -4.32 -1.11
N GLY A 99 6.37 -3.14 -1.64
CA GLY A 99 7.23 -1.97 -1.59
C GLY A 99 7.26 -1.40 -0.18
N VAL A 100 8.44 -1.26 0.40
CA VAL A 100 8.60 -0.79 1.77
C VAL A 100 9.31 0.56 1.80
N PHE A 101 8.68 1.52 2.48
CA PHE A 101 9.18 2.89 2.58
C PHE A 101 9.29 3.26 4.06
N GLN A 102 10.50 3.55 4.50
CA GLN A 102 10.79 3.81 5.91
C GLN A 102 10.71 5.30 6.24
N HIS A 103 9.66 5.95 5.76
CA HIS A 103 9.42 7.37 5.96
C HIS A 103 7.92 7.66 5.88
N CYS A 104 7.53 8.92 5.94
CA CYS A 104 6.12 9.32 5.85
C CYS A 104 5.57 9.14 4.43
N LEU A 105 4.28 9.30 4.30
CA LEU A 105 3.63 9.32 3.01
C LEU A 105 4.22 10.45 2.16
N CYS A 106 4.64 10.11 0.96
CA CYS A 106 5.29 11.04 0.05
C CYS A 106 5.06 10.61 -1.40
N PRO A 107 5.40 11.45 -2.38
CA PRO A 107 5.21 11.11 -3.79
C PRO A 107 5.87 9.80 -4.23
N GLU A 108 7.00 9.43 -3.61
CA GLU A 108 7.72 8.20 -3.97
C GLU A 108 6.87 6.94 -3.83
N VAL A 109 5.99 6.90 -2.83
CA VAL A 109 5.10 5.76 -2.61
C VAL A 109 4.18 5.58 -3.82
N PHE A 110 3.56 6.66 -4.28
CA PHE A 110 2.65 6.60 -5.42
C PHE A 110 3.38 6.44 -6.74
N ALA A 111 4.59 6.99 -6.86
CA ALA A 111 5.43 6.77 -8.03
C ALA A 111 5.76 5.27 -8.19
N TRP A 112 6.09 4.61 -7.10
CA TRP A 112 6.35 3.17 -7.10
C TRP A 112 5.09 2.38 -7.52
N ILE A 113 3.93 2.74 -6.97
CA ILE A 113 2.66 2.10 -7.34
C ILE A 113 2.39 2.27 -8.85
N ALA A 114 2.53 3.49 -9.36
CA ALA A 114 2.31 3.79 -10.77
C ALA A 114 3.25 2.97 -11.66
N GLU A 115 4.50 2.84 -11.25
CA GLU A 115 5.50 2.04 -11.96
C GLU A 115 5.11 0.57 -12.01
N GLN A 116 4.66 0.00 -10.90
CA GLN A 116 4.20 -1.39 -10.85
C GLN A 116 3.00 -1.62 -11.77
N LEU A 117 2.06 -0.69 -11.79
CA LEU A 117 0.88 -0.79 -12.65
C LEU A 117 1.24 -0.66 -14.13
N SER A 118 2.21 0.18 -14.47
CA SER A 118 2.70 0.31 -15.84
C SER A 118 3.39 -0.96 -16.32
N ASP A 119 4.22 -1.56 -15.48
CA ASP A 119 4.90 -2.82 -15.80
C ASP A 119 3.90 -3.94 -16.05
N ALA A 120 2.88 -4.05 -15.21
CA ALA A 120 1.81 -5.03 -15.40
C ALA A 120 1.06 -4.80 -16.71
N SER A 121 0.80 -3.56 -17.07
CA SER A 121 0.15 -3.22 -18.35
C SER A 121 1.03 -3.57 -19.53
N SER A 122 2.33 -3.32 -19.44
CA SER A 122 3.28 -3.66 -20.50
C SER A 122 3.35 -5.17 -20.72
N GLU A 123 3.35 -5.94 -19.65
CA GLU A 123 3.33 -7.40 -19.73
C GLU A 123 2.05 -7.90 -20.40
N ALA A 124 0.93 -7.26 -20.11
CA ALA A 124 -0.35 -7.64 -20.70
C ALA A 124 -0.42 -7.37 -22.20
N LEU A 125 0.38 -6.47 -22.71
CA LEU A 125 0.43 -6.13 -24.14
C LEU A 125 1.32 -7.06 -24.96
N VAL A 126 2.14 -7.83 -24.30
CA VAL A 126 2.99 -8.81 -24.94
C VAL A 126 2.27 -10.14 -25.07
#